data_474cf97fdd1ff776b824c7938287b4a4
#
_entry.id   474cf97fdd1ff776b824c7938287b4a4
#
_cell.length_a   1.000
_cell.length_b   1.000
_cell.length_c   1.000
_cell.angle_alpha   90.00
_cell.angle_beta   90.00
_cell.angle_gamma   90.00
#
_symmetry.space_group_name_H-M   'P 1'
#
loop_
_entity.id
_entity.type
_entity.pdbx_description
1 polymer ?
#
loop_
_entity_poly.entity_id
_entity_poly.type
_entity_poly.pdbx_seq_one_letter_code
_entity_poly.pdbx_strand_id
1 'polypeptide(L)' 'MKNQVRALRLDKGMAQGELAQALGVSRQTINSIEKGRYTPSLPLALALARYFGVTVEEMFDDRG' A
#
# COMPACT_ATOMS: atom_id res chain seq x y z
N MET A 1 5.61 -3.14 9.70
CA MET A 1 6.05 -3.99 8.59
C MET A 1 6.56 -3.12 7.46
N LYS A 2 7.74 -3.40 6.96
CA LYS A 2 8.30 -2.67 5.82
C LYS A 2 7.53 -3.01 4.54
N ASN A 3 7.40 -2.02 3.68
CA ASN A 3 6.68 -2.23 2.43
C ASN A 3 7.11 -1.23 1.36
N GLN A 4 6.68 -1.48 0.14
CA GLN A 4 7.02 -0.68 -1.03
C GLN A 4 5.85 0.20 -1.48
N VAL A 5 4.81 0.34 -0.67
CA VAL A 5 3.60 1.06 -1.09
C VAL A 5 3.91 2.50 -1.49
N ARG A 6 4.68 3.20 -0.65
CA ARG A 6 5.04 4.60 -0.94
C ARG A 6 5.85 4.71 -2.23
N ALA A 7 6.86 3.85 -2.39
CA ALA A 7 7.71 3.87 -3.59
C ALA A 7 6.91 3.60 -4.85
N LEU A 8 6.03 2.59 -4.81
CA LEU A 8 5.19 2.25 -5.95
C LEU A 8 4.20 3.38 -6.27
N ARG A 9 3.64 4.00 -5.23
CA ARG A 9 2.71 5.12 -5.40
C ARG A 9 3.41 6.30 -6.06
N LEU A 10 4.59 6.67 -5.56
CA LEU A 10 5.35 7.79 -6.10
C LEU A 10 5.80 7.53 -7.53
N ASP A 11 6.11 6.29 -7.85
CA ASP A 11 6.49 5.91 -9.21
C ASP A 11 5.33 6.15 -10.19
N LYS A 12 4.09 6.02 -9.73
CA LYS A 12 2.90 6.34 -10.52
C LYS A 12 2.51 7.82 -10.46
N GLY A 13 3.26 8.64 -9.71
CA GLY A 13 2.95 10.06 -9.56
C GLY A 13 1.68 10.33 -8.77
N MET A 14 1.31 9.46 -7.85
CA MET A 14 0.06 9.56 -7.10
C MET A 14 0.26 10.14 -5.71
N ALA A 15 -0.71 10.95 -5.28
CA ALA A 15 -0.83 11.38 -3.88
C ALA A 15 -1.47 10.26 -3.05
N GLN A 16 -1.27 10.31 -1.72
CA GLN A 16 -1.89 9.33 -0.81
C GLN A 16 -3.41 9.29 -0.96
N GLY A 17 -4.04 10.46 -1.07
CA GLY A 17 -5.48 10.54 -1.22
C GLY A 17 -6.00 9.90 -2.51
N GLU A 18 -5.23 10.01 -3.58
CA GLU A 18 -5.59 9.38 -4.84
C GLU A 18 -5.57 7.86 -4.74
N LEU A 19 -4.53 7.32 -4.12
CA LEU A 19 -4.45 5.88 -3.91
C LEU A 19 -5.56 5.38 -2.99
N ALA A 20 -5.82 6.12 -1.91
CA ALA A 20 -6.89 5.79 -0.97
C ALA A 20 -8.24 5.72 -1.68
N GLN A 21 -8.53 6.70 -2.52
CA GLN A 21 -9.78 6.73 -3.28
C GLN A 21 -9.88 5.55 -4.23
N ALA A 22 -8.79 5.21 -4.91
CA ALA A 22 -8.78 4.10 -5.85
C ALA A 22 -9.08 2.77 -5.16
N LEU A 23 -8.67 2.63 -3.90
CA LEU A 23 -8.85 1.39 -3.14
C LEU A 23 -10.05 1.41 -2.20
N GLY A 24 -10.75 2.53 -2.11
CA GLY A 24 -11.93 2.64 -1.25
C GLY A 24 -11.61 2.69 0.23
N VAL A 25 -10.45 3.22 0.60
CA VAL A 25 -10.04 3.37 2.01
C VAL A 25 -9.72 4.82 2.30
N SER A 26 -9.47 5.17 3.57
CA SER A 26 -9.12 6.54 3.93
C SER A 26 -7.66 6.83 3.62
N ARG A 27 -7.37 8.11 3.40
CA ARG A 27 -5.98 8.58 3.24
C ARG A 27 -5.14 8.22 4.45
N GLN A 28 -5.72 8.31 5.66
CA GLN A 28 -5.04 7.97 6.90
C GLN A 28 -4.60 6.50 6.90
N THR A 29 -5.43 5.62 6.35
CA THR A 29 -5.10 4.19 6.22
C THR A 29 -3.85 4.02 5.35
N ILE A 30 -3.80 4.68 4.20
CA ILE A 30 -2.63 4.60 3.31
C ILE A 30 -1.39 5.14 4.03
N ASN A 31 -1.52 6.28 4.68
CA ASN A 31 -0.40 6.87 5.42
C ASN A 31 0.13 5.92 6.49
N SER A 32 -0.75 5.29 7.26
CA SER A 32 -0.36 4.35 8.32
C SER A 32 0.31 3.10 7.75
N ILE A 33 -0.17 2.60 6.62
CA ILE A 33 0.46 1.46 5.94
C ILE A 33 1.87 1.84 5.49
N GLU A 34 2.03 2.99 4.85
CA GLU A 34 3.33 3.43 4.32
C GLU A 34 4.36 3.62 5.43
N LYS A 35 3.91 4.03 6.61
CA LYS A 35 4.80 4.20 7.78
C LYS A 35 5.08 2.89 8.51
N GLY A 36 4.47 1.79 8.09
CA GLY A 36 4.66 0.50 8.73
C GLY A 36 3.95 0.36 10.06
N ARG A 37 3.02 1.26 10.38
CA ARG A 37 2.27 1.25 11.65
C ARG A 37 1.02 0.39 11.59
N TYR A 38 0.52 0.12 10.40
CA TYR A 38 -0.70 -0.64 10.22
C TYR A 38 -0.46 -1.70 9.14
N THR A 39 -0.69 -2.94 9.51
CA THR A 39 -0.64 -4.06 8.56
C THR A 39 -2.02 -4.23 7.96
N PRO A 40 -2.18 -4.06 6.64
CA PRO A 40 -3.50 -4.17 6.03
C PRO A 40 -4.05 -5.58 6.13
N SER A 41 -5.38 -5.68 6.09
CA SER A 41 -6.05 -6.97 5.97
C SER A 41 -5.60 -7.66 4.68
N LEU A 42 -5.77 -8.97 4.62
CA LEU A 42 -5.42 -9.70 3.40
C LEU A 42 -6.17 -9.18 2.17
N PRO A 43 -7.49 -8.91 2.22
CA PRO A 43 -8.17 -8.34 1.07
C PRO A 43 -7.56 -7.01 0.61
N LEU A 44 -7.19 -6.14 1.54
CA LEU A 44 -6.59 -4.86 1.17
C LEU A 44 -5.18 -5.04 0.61
N ALA A 45 -4.40 -5.96 1.20
CA ALA A 45 -3.05 -6.26 0.71
C ALA A 45 -3.11 -6.79 -0.73
N LEU A 46 -4.06 -7.68 -1.00
CA LEU A 46 -4.26 -8.22 -2.35
C LEU A 46 -4.68 -7.13 -3.34
N ALA A 47 -5.57 -6.23 -2.91
CA ALA A 47 -6.01 -5.11 -3.76
C ALA A 47 -4.85 -4.18 -4.09
N LEU A 48 -4.02 -3.87 -3.11
CA LEU A 48 -2.82 -3.05 -3.32
C LEU A 48 -1.87 -3.71 -4.32
N ALA A 49 -1.59 -5.00 -4.13
CA ALA A 49 -0.69 -5.74 -5.00
C ALA A 49 -1.21 -5.75 -6.44
N ARG A 50 -2.49 -6.01 -6.62
CA ARG A 50 -3.12 -6.00 -7.95
C ARG A 50 -3.06 -4.63 -8.59
N TYR A 51 -3.31 -3.59 -7.80
CA TYR A 51 -3.32 -2.22 -8.30
C TYR A 51 -1.95 -1.84 -8.88
N PHE A 52 -0.87 -2.25 -8.22
CA PHE A 52 0.49 -1.94 -8.66
C PHE A 52 1.11 -3.02 -9.54
N GLY A 53 0.41 -4.14 -9.75
CA GLY A 53 0.91 -5.20 -10.63
C GLY A 53 2.08 -5.97 -10.05
N VAL A 54 2.12 -6.12 -8.72
CA VAL A 54 3.17 -6.86 -8.02
C VAL A 54 2.52 -7.92 -7.13
N THR A 55 3.34 -8.83 -6.57
CA THR A 55 2.84 -9.78 -5.60
C THR A 55 2.82 -9.16 -4.20
N VAL A 56 2.05 -9.75 -3.30
CA VAL A 56 2.04 -9.32 -1.89
C VAL A 56 3.45 -9.44 -1.30
N GLU A 57 4.15 -10.52 -1.64
CA GLU A 57 5.51 -10.75 -1.12
C GLU A 57 6.51 -9.72 -1.63
N GLU A 58 6.30 -9.21 -2.85
CA GLU A 58 7.15 -8.14 -3.38
C GLU A 58 6.86 -6.80 -2.71
N MET A 59 5.61 -6.60 -2.29
CA MET A 59 5.19 -5.33 -1.71
C MET A 59 5.46 -5.24 -0.22
N PHE A 60 5.28 -6.33 0.53
CA PHE A 60 5.41 -6.35 1.99
C PHE A 60 6.53 -7.26 2.44
N ASP A 61 7.35 -6.74 3.37
CA ASP A 61 8.49 -7.48 3.93
C ASP A 61 8.23 -7.73 5.41
N ASP A 62 7.94 -8.97 5.76
CA ASP A 62 7.66 -9.37 7.14
C ASP A 62 8.93 -9.59 7.96
N ARG A 63 10.10 -9.52 7.33
CA ARG A 63 11.39 -9.66 8.01
C ARG A 63 11.89 -8.34 8.58
N GLY A 64 11.30 -7.27 8.13
CA GLY A 64 11.67 -5.94 8.56
C GLY A 64 10.93 -5.52 9.80
#